data_022281cbd9bdc4991a942483b6fa418e
#
_entry.id   022281cbd9bdc4991a942483b6fa418e
#
_cell.length_a   1.000
_cell.length_b   1.000
_cell.length_c   1.000
_cell.angle_alpha   90.00
_cell.angle_beta   90.00
_cell.angle_gamma   90.00
#
_symmetry.space_group_name_H-M   'P 1'
#
loop_
_entity.id
_entity.type
_entity.pdbx_description
1 polymer ?
#
loop_
_entity_poly.entity_id
_entity_poly.type
_entity_poly.pdbx_seq_one_letter_code
_entity_poly.pdbx_strand_id
1 'polypeptide(L)'
;MEALLIVILVATGVAVGLGQGLLGVGGAFIMVPVMVAVFEHMGWDRDPAVKIAFGTSLLVILPAAVATTAAHHRRGAIWWKAALVMGAAGAAGSLLGSTLTTRVIGGEIMKIVFGVVGLLASIRLVTARPKESPEPSPETPLLWAGVGFLVGLFSGLLGAGGGIVAVPLMVSVLRFRMHQAVATSAAVMVFTTGAGALGYFIHGQGVSGLPEGSFGYFYPVAWLCLAPTSIALTQVGTWALPRVSAGALRIAFALVMVAVGLHMIGLY
;
A
#
# COMPACT_ATOMS: atom_id res chain seq x y z
N MET A 1 -3.53 4.40 25.40
CA MET A 1 -3.49 5.29 24.21
C MET A 1 -4.44 6.45 24.47
N GLU A 2 -4.00 7.69 24.30
CA GLU A 2 -4.85 8.86 24.51
C GLU A 2 -6.00 8.89 23.50
N ALA A 3 -7.17 9.38 23.91
CA ALA A 3 -8.35 9.44 23.04
C ALA A 3 -8.09 10.20 21.72
N LEU A 4 -7.24 11.22 21.78
CA LEU A 4 -6.83 12.00 20.60
C LEU A 4 -6.13 11.13 19.54
N LEU A 5 -5.25 10.22 19.94
CA LEU A 5 -4.53 9.34 19.01
C LEU A 5 -5.47 8.34 18.33
N ILE A 6 -6.46 7.85 19.05
CA ILE A 6 -7.52 7.00 18.47
C ILE A 6 -8.31 7.79 17.41
N VAL A 7 -8.69 9.03 17.71
CA VAL A 7 -9.41 9.90 16.76
C VAL A 7 -8.59 10.16 15.51
N ILE A 8 -7.27 10.41 15.65
CA ILE A 8 -6.35 10.60 14.52
C ILE A 8 -6.30 9.34 13.66
N LEU A 9 -6.17 8.15 14.24
CA LEU A 9 -6.13 6.89 13.50
C LEU A 9 -7.46 6.60 12.79
N VAL A 10 -8.59 6.83 13.45
CA VAL A 10 -9.93 6.67 12.83
C VAL A 10 -10.11 7.65 11.67
N ALA A 11 -9.77 8.93 11.85
CA ALA A 11 -9.82 9.93 10.79
C ALA A 11 -8.88 9.56 9.60
N THR A 12 -7.71 9.02 9.92
CA THR A 12 -6.78 8.49 8.92
C THR A 12 -7.39 7.33 8.14
N GLY A 13 -8.06 6.40 8.82
CA GLY A 13 -8.77 5.30 8.17
C GLY A 13 -9.86 5.78 7.20
N VAL A 14 -10.59 6.84 7.56
CA VAL A 14 -11.55 7.51 6.68
C VAL A 14 -10.87 8.07 5.42
N ALA A 15 -9.80 8.85 5.60
CA ALA A 15 -9.05 9.45 4.48
C ALA A 15 -8.43 8.38 3.56
N VAL A 16 -7.86 7.34 4.15
CA VAL A 16 -7.29 6.18 3.46
C VAL A 16 -8.34 5.43 2.66
N GLY A 17 -9.50 5.13 3.26
CA GLY A 17 -10.57 4.41 2.59
C GLY A 17 -11.13 5.18 1.41
N LEU A 18 -11.41 6.46 1.57
CA LEU A 18 -11.86 7.32 0.46
C LEU A 18 -10.81 7.37 -0.65
N GLY A 19 -9.55 7.62 -0.30
CA GLY A 19 -8.45 7.67 -1.26
C GLY A 19 -8.24 6.35 -2.01
N GLN A 20 -8.30 5.22 -1.32
CA GLN A 20 -8.18 3.89 -1.92
C GLN A 20 -9.36 3.59 -2.86
N GLY A 21 -10.59 3.92 -2.46
CA GLY A 21 -11.78 3.73 -3.28
C GLY A 21 -11.81 4.61 -4.53
N LEU A 22 -11.30 5.84 -4.43
CA LEU A 22 -11.29 6.81 -5.52
C LEU A 22 -10.11 6.63 -6.49
N LEU A 23 -8.94 6.21 -6.02
CA LEU A 23 -7.71 6.16 -6.84
C LEU A 23 -7.19 4.74 -7.09
N GLY A 24 -7.61 3.76 -6.30
CA GLY A 24 -7.08 2.39 -6.39
C GLY A 24 -5.61 2.24 -5.97
N VAL A 25 -5.05 3.26 -5.32
CA VAL A 25 -3.60 3.41 -5.06
C VAL A 25 -3.24 3.01 -3.63
N GLY A 26 -3.87 2.12 -2.96
CA GLY A 26 -3.52 1.69 -1.59
C GLY A 26 -3.21 2.85 -0.63
N GLY A 27 -3.96 2.98 0.45
CA GLY A 27 -3.87 4.13 1.37
C GLY A 27 -2.62 4.20 2.27
N ALA A 28 -1.63 3.32 2.06
CA ALA A 28 -0.44 3.23 2.92
C ALA A 28 0.36 4.54 3.01
N PHE A 29 0.38 5.33 1.93
CA PHE A 29 1.14 6.59 1.91
C PHE A 29 0.58 7.66 2.85
N ILE A 30 -0.66 7.56 3.28
CA ILE A 30 -1.22 8.39 4.35
C ILE A 30 -1.10 7.66 5.68
N MET A 31 -1.45 6.37 5.69
CA MET A 31 -1.58 5.58 6.90
C MET A 31 -0.24 5.35 7.61
N VAL A 32 0.81 5.00 6.87
CA VAL A 32 2.12 4.69 7.45
C VAL A 32 2.73 5.90 8.16
N PRO A 33 2.84 7.08 7.55
CA PRO A 33 3.41 8.24 8.24
C PRO A 33 2.62 8.68 9.47
N VAL A 34 1.29 8.62 9.38
CA VAL A 34 0.46 8.94 10.54
C VAL A 34 0.67 7.93 11.66
N MET A 35 0.74 6.63 11.36
CA MET A 35 1.07 5.62 12.38
C MET A 35 2.46 5.85 12.97
N VAL A 36 3.47 6.12 12.14
CA VAL A 36 4.83 6.41 12.63
C VAL A 36 4.82 7.62 13.58
N ALA A 37 4.18 8.72 13.19
CA ALA A 37 4.06 9.91 14.03
C ALA A 37 3.32 9.63 15.35
N VAL A 38 2.22 8.87 15.30
CA VAL A 38 1.48 8.44 16.49
C VAL A 38 2.36 7.58 17.40
N PHE A 39 3.08 6.63 16.87
CA PHE A 39 3.95 5.73 17.64
C PHE A 39 5.15 6.46 18.23
N GLU A 40 5.80 7.36 17.47
CA GLU A 40 6.86 8.23 17.99
C GLU A 40 6.34 9.14 19.12
N HIS A 41 5.11 9.68 18.99
CA HIS A 41 4.48 10.47 20.06
C HIS A 41 4.15 9.64 21.31
N MET A 42 3.88 8.34 21.16
CA MET A 42 3.74 7.40 22.27
C MET A 42 5.08 7.05 22.96
N GLY A 43 6.20 7.61 22.49
CA GLY A 43 7.54 7.35 23.05
C GLY A 43 8.18 6.06 22.52
N TRP A 44 7.68 5.50 21.41
CA TRP A 44 8.30 4.31 20.84
C TRP A 44 9.57 4.66 20.07
N ASP A 45 10.56 3.79 20.15
CA ASP A 45 11.75 3.91 19.34
C ASP A 45 11.41 3.89 17.85
N ARG A 46 12.14 4.67 17.07
CA ARG A 46 11.85 4.92 15.66
C ARG A 46 11.91 3.66 14.80
N ASP A 47 12.89 2.79 15.03
CA ASP A 47 13.04 1.56 14.23
C ASP A 47 11.82 0.61 14.38
N PRO A 48 11.41 0.20 15.60
CA PRO A 48 10.22 -0.61 15.74
C PRO A 48 8.93 0.11 15.32
N ALA A 49 8.82 1.43 15.54
CA ALA A 49 7.65 2.21 15.13
C ALA A 49 7.41 2.12 13.62
N VAL A 50 8.46 2.29 12.80
CA VAL A 50 8.36 2.18 11.34
C VAL A 50 8.02 0.76 10.90
N LYS A 51 8.68 -0.25 11.45
CA LYS A 51 8.43 -1.67 11.11
C LYS A 51 7.02 -2.10 11.48
N ILE A 52 6.51 -1.69 12.64
CA ILE A 52 5.14 -1.96 13.10
C ILE A 52 4.13 -1.23 12.21
N ALA A 53 4.40 0.02 11.82
CA ALA A 53 3.55 0.75 10.90
C ALA A 53 3.46 0.04 9.54
N PHE A 54 4.57 -0.47 9.00
CA PHE A 54 4.57 -1.23 7.74
C PHE A 54 3.80 -2.54 7.84
N GLY A 55 4.04 -3.35 8.88
CA GLY A 55 3.33 -4.62 9.09
C GLY A 55 1.83 -4.42 9.30
N THR A 56 1.45 -3.43 10.13
CA THR A 56 0.06 -3.10 10.41
C THR A 56 -0.65 -2.58 9.16
N SER A 57 0.01 -1.74 8.36
CA SER A 57 -0.59 -1.21 7.13
C SER A 57 -0.92 -2.30 6.11
N LEU A 58 -0.04 -3.30 5.94
CA LEU A 58 -0.32 -4.43 5.05
C LEU A 58 -1.56 -5.21 5.49
N LEU A 59 -1.73 -5.41 6.80
CA LEU A 59 -2.91 -6.06 7.36
C LEU A 59 -4.19 -5.21 7.27
N VAL A 60 -4.09 -3.89 7.26
CA VAL A 60 -5.24 -3.00 7.00
C VAL A 60 -5.63 -3.05 5.52
N ILE A 61 -4.64 -3.07 4.62
CA ILE A 61 -4.88 -3.08 3.17
C ILE A 61 -5.44 -4.43 2.71
N LEU A 62 -5.05 -5.54 3.30
CA LEU A 62 -5.43 -6.88 2.87
C LEU A 62 -6.95 -7.09 2.74
N PRO A 63 -7.80 -6.84 3.75
CA PRO A 63 -9.24 -7.01 3.61
C PRO A 63 -9.85 -6.03 2.60
N ALA A 64 -9.33 -4.82 2.49
CA ALA A 64 -9.77 -3.86 1.48
C ALA A 64 -9.41 -4.32 0.05
N ALA A 65 -8.23 -4.91 -0.14
CA ALA A 65 -7.82 -5.51 -1.42
C ALA A 65 -8.71 -6.71 -1.78
N VAL A 66 -9.07 -7.56 -0.82
CA VAL A 66 -10.02 -8.67 -1.04
C VAL A 66 -11.38 -8.14 -1.47
N ALA A 67 -11.94 -7.14 -0.77
CA ALA A 67 -13.22 -6.54 -1.12
C ALA A 67 -13.21 -5.90 -2.51
N THR A 68 -12.16 -5.16 -2.84
CA THR A 68 -11.98 -4.54 -4.16
C THR A 68 -11.83 -5.59 -5.26
N THR A 69 -11.06 -6.65 -5.00
CA THR A 69 -10.91 -7.77 -5.93
C THR A 69 -12.26 -8.46 -6.20
N ALA A 70 -13.04 -8.71 -5.17
CA ALA A 70 -14.37 -9.29 -5.31
C ALA A 70 -15.30 -8.41 -6.17
N ALA A 71 -15.27 -7.09 -5.98
CA ALA A 71 -16.05 -6.15 -6.77
C ALA A 71 -15.62 -6.14 -8.24
N HIS A 72 -14.32 -6.15 -8.54
CA HIS A 72 -13.80 -6.21 -9.90
C HIS A 72 -14.02 -7.57 -10.57
N HIS A 73 -13.97 -8.65 -9.78
CA HIS A 73 -14.27 -9.99 -10.27
C HIS A 73 -15.71 -10.11 -10.79
N ARG A 74 -16.68 -9.59 -10.01
CA ARG A 74 -18.10 -9.56 -10.43
C ARG A 74 -18.34 -8.79 -11.72
N ARG A 75 -17.47 -7.83 -12.04
CA ARG A 75 -17.53 -7.02 -13.28
C ARG A 75 -16.75 -7.65 -14.45
N GLY A 76 -16.10 -8.80 -14.25
CA GLY A 76 -15.26 -9.45 -15.26
C GLY A 76 -14.02 -8.65 -15.68
N ALA A 77 -13.57 -7.69 -14.83
CA ALA A 77 -12.53 -6.75 -15.20
C ALA A 77 -11.10 -7.27 -14.91
N ILE A 78 -10.96 -8.40 -14.18
CA ILE A 78 -9.66 -8.95 -13.77
C ILE A 78 -9.13 -9.92 -14.82
N TRP A 79 -7.89 -9.74 -15.23
CA TRP A 79 -7.16 -10.76 -16.00
C TRP A 79 -6.50 -11.76 -15.05
N TRP A 80 -7.24 -12.81 -14.71
CA TRP A 80 -6.85 -13.77 -13.68
C TRP A 80 -5.55 -14.51 -13.97
N LYS A 81 -5.28 -14.85 -15.25
CA LYS A 81 -4.02 -15.52 -15.63
C LYS A 81 -2.81 -14.66 -15.25
N ALA A 82 -2.84 -13.37 -15.58
CA ALA A 82 -1.80 -12.42 -15.20
C ALA A 82 -1.78 -12.16 -13.67
N ALA A 83 -2.95 -12.01 -13.05
CA ALA A 83 -3.08 -11.77 -11.61
C ALA A 83 -2.46 -12.89 -10.77
N LEU A 84 -2.66 -14.15 -11.15
CA LEU A 84 -2.12 -15.30 -10.43
C LEU A 84 -0.60 -15.41 -10.58
N VAL A 85 -0.06 -15.25 -11.80
CA VAL A 85 1.39 -15.29 -12.04
C VAL A 85 2.09 -14.13 -11.32
N MET A 86 1.58 -12.92 -11.49
CA MET A 86 2.11 -11.73 -10.82
C MET A 86 1.94 -11.80 -9.30
N GLY A 87 0.81 -12.32 -8.84
CA GLY A 87 0.50 -12.48 -7.42
C GLY A 87 1.44 -13.47 -6.73
N ALA A 88 1.66 -14.63 -7.33
CA ALA A 88 2.57 -15.66 -6.80
C ALA A 88 4.03 -15.14 -6.73
N ALA A 89 4.54 -14.57 -7.83
CA ALA A 89 5.86 -13.95 -7.85
C ALA A 89 5.94 -12.74 -6.90
N GLY A 90 4.87 -11.96 -6.83
CA GLY A 90 4.74 -10.82 -5.92
C GLY A 90 4.73 -11.23 -4.44
N ALA A 91 4.11 -12.36 -4.09
CA ALA A 91 4.18 -12.91 -2.75
C ALA A 91 5.63 -13.23 -2.34
N ALA A 92 6.38 -13.88 -3.22
CA ALA A 92 7.81 -14.14 -2.98
C ALA A 92 8.61 -12.84 -2.84
N GLY A 93 8.38 -11.87 -3.72
CA GLY A 93 9.01 -10.54 -3.64
C GLY A 93 8.68 -9.83 -2.32
N SER A 94 7.41 -9.90 -1.86
CA SER A 94 6.96 -9.24 -0.64
C SER A 94 7.54 -9.88 0.62
N LEU A 95 7.66 -11.20 0.66
CA LEU A 95 8.38 -11.89 1.72
C LEU A 95 9.85 -11.48 1.77
N LEU A 96 10.51 -11.39 0.61
CA LEU A 96 11.90 -10.90 0.56
C LEU A 96 11.98 -9.45 1.02
N GLY A 97 11.07 -8.58 0.57
CA GLY A 97 11.03 -7.17 0.97
C GLY A 97 10.85 -6.99 2.47
N SER A 98 9.90 -7.69 3.07
CA SER A 98 9.68 -7.66 4.52
C SER A 98 10.87 -8.20 5.31
N THR A 99 11.55 -9.25 4.79
CA THR A 99 12.77 -9.79 5.40
C THR A 99 13.91 -8.77 5.36
N LEU A 100 14.11 -8.09 4.22
CA LEU A 100 15.12 -7.05 4.09
C LEU A 100 14.88 -5.90 5.07
N THR A 101 13.64 -5.40 5.15
CA THR A 101 13.29 -4.31 6.06
C THR A 101 13.45 -4.70 7.53
N THR A 102 13.08 -5.93 7.89
CA THR A 102 13.07 -6.33 9.29
C THR A 102 14.44 -6.78 9.81
N ARG A 103 15.28 -7.37 8.95
CA ARG A 103 16.55 -7.99 9.36
C ARG A 103 17.80 -7.27 8.87
N VAL A 104 17.73 -6.55 7.74
CA VAL A 104 18.91 -5.99 7.08
C VAL A 104 18.90 -4.47 7.10
N ILE A 105 17.75 -3.86 6.78
CA ILE A 105 17.64 -2.41 6.60
C ILE A 105 16.88 -1.85 7.80
N GLY A 106 17.50 -0.98 8.58
CA GLY A 106 16.84 -0.34 9.72
C GLY A 106 15.63 0.52 9.30
N GLY A 107 14.69 0.71 10.24
CA GLY A 107 13.48 1.49 10.01
C GLY A 107 13.74 2.94 9.60
N GLU A 108 14.82 3.56 10.08
CA GLU A 108 15.20 4.93 9.68
C GLU A 108 15.48 5.05 8.18
N ILE A 109 16.27 4.12 7.62
CA ILE A 109 16.56 4.09 6.18
C ILE A 109 15.27 3.84 5.42
N MET A 110 14.42 2.93 5.90
CA MET A 110 13.14 2.63 5.27
C MET A 110 12.16 3.81 5.32
N LYS A 111 12.19 4.63 6.36
CA LYS A 111 11.44 5.90 6.44
C LYS A 111 11.83 6.84 5.30
N ILE A 112 13.13 7.02 5.07
CA ILE A 112 13.65 7.86 3.98
C ILE A 112 13.28 7.26 2.60
N VAL A 113 13.48 5.97 2.41
CA VAL A 113 13.13 5.27 1.15
C VAL A 113 11.63 5.42 0.87
N PHE A 114 10.78 5.27 1.89
CA PHE A 114 9.34 5.49 1.77
C PHE A 114 9.02 6.91 1.31
N GLY A 115 9.66 7.92 1.92
CA GLY A 115 9.50 9.32 1.56
C GLY A 115 9.91 9.60 0.11
N VAL A 116 11.09 9.12 -0.31
CA VAL A 116 11.58 9.28 -1.70
C VAL A 116 10.64 8.61 -2.70
N VAL A 117 10.22 7.37 -2.44
CA VAL A 117 9.27 6.66 -3.33
C VAL A 117 7.93 7.40 -3.38
N GLY A 118 7.46 7.95 -2.25
CA GLY A 118 6.26 8.78 -2.20
C GLY A 118 6.36 10.02 -3.07
N LEU A 119 7.49 10.75 -3.00
CA LEU A 119 7.75 11.92 -3.84
C LEU A 119 7.77 11.56 -5.33
N LEU A 120 8.48 10.51 -5.71
CA LEU A 120 8.51 10.03 -7.10
C LEU A 120 7.13 9.59 -7.59
N ALA A 121 6.36 8.90 -6.74
CA ALA A 121 5.01 8.50 -7.06
C ALA A 121 4.06 9.70 -7.20
N SER A 122 4.21 10.76 -6.38
CA SER A 122 3.43 11.99 -6.49
C SER A 122 3.66 12.71 -7.81
N ILE A 123 4.93 12.83 -8.23
CA ILE A 123 5.31 13.42 -9.54
C ILE A 123 4.67 12.60 -10.66
N ARG A 124 4.79 11.26 -10.59
CA ARG A 124 4.18 10.38 -11.58
C ARG A 124 2.66 10.48 -11.62
N LEU A 125 2.00 10.61 -10.47
CA LEU A 125 0.55 10.73 -10.38
C LEU A 125 0.03 11.98 -11.12
N VAL A 126 0.77 13.09 -11.06
CA VAL A 126 0.39 14.36 -11.72
C VAL A 126 0.79 14.35 -13.20
N THR A 127 1.97 13.85 -13.54
CA THR A 127 2.54 13.94 -14.88
C THR A 127 2.12 12.81 -15.82
N ALA A 128 1.76 11.64 -15.28
CA ALA A 128 1.39 10.49 -16.10
C ALA A 128 0.08 10.76 -16.85
N ARG A 129 0.19 10.86 -18.16
CA ARG A 129 -0.94 10.74 -19.09
C ARG A 129 -0.96 9.30 -19.60
N PRO A 130 -1.89 8.46 -19.18
CA PRO A 130 -1.98 7.10 -19.70
C PRO A 130 -2.24 7.17 -21.20
N LYS A 131 -1.26 6.85 -22.01
CA LYS A 131 -1.51 6.53 -23.42
C LYS A 131 -2.07 5.12 -23.43
N GLU A 132 -3.34 4.97 -23.76
CA GLU A 132 -3.89 3.67 -24.08
C GLU A 132 -3.16 3.14 -25.30
N SER A 133 -2.43 2.04 -25.14
CA SER A 133 -1.84 1.35 -26.30
C SER A 133 -2.95 0.59 -27.01
N PRO A 134 -3.15 0.80 -28.32
CA PRO A 134 -4.13 0.02 -29.11
C PRO A 134 -3.70 -1.44 -29.31
N GLU A 135 -2.43 -1.76 -29.04
CA GLU A 135 -1.91 -3.12 -29.18
C GLU A 135 -2.30 -4.01 -27.99
N PRO A 136 -2.68 -5.26 -28.23
CA PRO A 136 -2.95 -6.22 -27.16
C PRO A 136 -1.70 -6.44 -26.30
N SER A 137 -1.93 -6.60 -25.00
CA SER A 137 -0.84 -6.91 -24.04
C SER A 137 -0.14 -8.21 -24.42
N PRO A 138 1.21 -8.23 -24.47
CA PRO A 138 1.92 -9.47 -24.73
C PRO A 138 1.65 -10.50 -23.62
N GLU A 139 1.23 -11.69 -23.99
CA GLU A 139 1.07 -12.81 -23.06
C GLU A 139 2.44 -13.44 -22.74
N THR A 140 3.24 -12.73 -21.96
CA THR A 140 4.58 -13.19 -21.56
C THR A 140 4.61 -13.46 -20.06
N PRO A 141 4.36 -14.72 -19.62
CA PRO A 141 4.30 -15.05 -18.18
C PRO A 141 5.56 -14.69 -17.41
N LEU A 142 6.74 -14.77 -18.03
CA LEU A 142 8.00 -14.40 -17.40
C LEU A 142 8.08 -12.90 -17.09
N LEU A 143 7.57 -12.06 -18.02
CA LEU A 143 7.51 -10.61 -17.81
C LEU A 143 6.49 -10.27 -16.72
N TRP A 144 5.35 -10.96 -16.68
CA TRP A 144 4.38 -10.82 -15.59
C TRP A 144 4.98 -11.19 -14.24
N ALA A 145 5.71 -12.32 -14.17
CA ALA A 145 6.38 -12.74 -12.95
C ALA A 145 7.43 -11.71 -12.50
N GLY A 146 8.24 -11.18 -13.41
CA GLY A 146 9.24 -10.15 -13.10
C GLY A 146 8.60 -8.88 -12.56
N VAL A 147 7.55 -8.36 -13.21
CA VAL A 147 6.81 -7.19 -12.74
C VAL A 147 6.13 -7.49 -11.41
N GLY A 148 5.49 -8.65 -11.25
CA GLY A 148 4.86 -9.07 -10.01
C GLY A 148 5.84 -9.13 -8.85
N PHE A 149 7.01 -9.73 -9.07
CA PHE A 149 8.09 -9.80 -8.07
C PHE A 149 8.55 -8.41 -7.61
N LEU A 150 8.79 -7.48 -8.55
CA LEU A 150 9.17 -6.11 -8.22
C LEU A 150 8.07 -5.39 -7.42
N VAL A 151 6.82 -5.51 -7.85
CA VAL A 151 5.65 -4.95 -7.13
C VAL A 151 5.59 -5.50 -5.71
N GLY A 152 5.77 -6.81 -5.56
CA GLY A 152 5.80 -7.45 -4.25
C GLY A 152 6.97 -6.98 -3.39
N LEU A 153 8.17 -6.90 -3.96
CA LEU A 153 9.37 -6.44 -3.26
C LEU A 153 9.15 -5.04 -2.66
N PHE A 154 8.65 -4.09 -3.46
CA PHE A 154 8.30 -2.76 -2.96
C PHE A 154 7.15 -2.78 -1.95
N SER A 155 6.16 -3.67 -2.14
CA SER A 155 5.07 -3.86 -1.18
C SER A 155 5.60 -4.29 0.20
N GLY A 156 6.48 -5.29 0.23
CA GLY A 156 7.08 -5.80 1.45
C GLY A 156 8.07 -4.83 2.09
N LEU A 157 8.89 -4.14 1.27
CA LEU A 157 9.86 -3.16 1.77
C LEU A 157 9.18 -1.97 2.47
N LEU A 158 8.10 -1.46 1.89
CA LEU A 158 7.49 -0.19 2.29
C LEU A 158 6.16 -0.35 3.03
N GLY A 159 5.66 -1.56 3.18
CA GLY A 159 4.34 -1.76 3.76
C GLY A 159 3.20 -1.15 2.94
N ALA A 160 3.42 -0.87 1.63
CA ALA A 160 2.52 -0.05 0.82
C ALA A 160 1.50 -0.84 -0.02
N GLY A 161 1.48 -2.17 0.09
CA GLY A 161 0.55 -3.03 -0.65
C GLY A 161 0.84 -3.14 -2.16
N GLY A 162 1.79 -2.35 -2.69
CA GLY A 162 2.25 -2.44 -4.06
C GLY A 162 1.39 -1.77 -5.14
N GLY A 163 0.18 -1.30 -4.84
CA GLY A 163 -0.76 -0.75 -5.83
C GLY A 163 -0.21 0.45 -6.61
N ILE A 164 0.53 1.34 -5.94
CA ILE A 164 1.16 2.52 -6.56
C ILE A 164 2.18 2.13 -7.64
N VAL A 165 2.91 1.04 -7.43
CA VAL A 165 3.93 0.55 -8.36
C VAL A 165 3.29 -0.35 -9.42
N ALA A 166 2.29 -1.15 -9.03
CA ALA A 166 1.65 -2.14 -9.90
C ALA A 166 0.97 -1.50 -11.11
N VAL A 167 0.08 -0.52 -10.89
CA VAL A 167 -0.70 0.08 -11.98
C VAL A 167 0.19 0.76 -13.03
N PRO A 168 1.16 1.63 -12.66
CA PRO A 168 2.09 2.18 -13.63
C PRO A 168 2.89 1.14 -14.41
N LEU A 169 3.38 0.11 -13.76
CA LEU A 169 4.14 -0.96 -14.43
C LEU A 169 3.26 -1.80 -15.36
N MET A 170 2.04 -2.12 -14.93
CA MET A 170 1.09 -2.84 -15.78
C MET A 170 0.73 -2.05 -17.04
N VAL A 171 0.54 -0.72 -16.92
CA VAL A 171 0.21 0.11 -18.08
C VAL A 171 1.41 0.37 -18.96
N SER A 172 2.58 0.73 -18.38
CA SER A 172 3.74 1.14 -19.16
C SER A 172 4.57 -0.01 -19.71
N VAL A 173 4.73 -1.10 -18.96
CA VAL A 173 5.56 -2.25 -19.31
C VAL A 173 4.73 -3.37 -19.93
N LEU A 174 3.61 -3.72 -19.30
CA LEU A 174 2.75 -4.81 -19.74
C LEU A 174 1.68 -4.37 -20.75
N ARG A 175 1.54 -3.06 -21.01
CA ARG A 175 0.56 -2.46 -21.93
C ARG A 175 -0.89 -2.83 -21.64
N PHE A 176 -1.23 -3.04 -20.36
CA PHE A 176 -2.60 -3.28 -19.94
C PHE A 176 -3.43 -2.00 -20.12
N ARG A 177 -4.69 -2.16 -20.51
CA ARG A 177 -5.65 -1.04 -20.45
C ARG A 177 -5.81 -0.59 -19.00
N MET A 178 -5.96 0.71 -18.77
CA MET A 178 -6.00 1.30 -17.42
C MET A 178 -7.01 0.61 -16.50
N HIS A 179 -8.22 0.34 -16.96
CA HIS A 179 -9.26 -0.37 -16.20
C HIS A 179 -8.84 -1.79 -15.80
N GLN A 180 -8.21 -2.50 -16.74
CA GLN A 180 -7.74 -3.87 -16.52
C GLN A 180 -6.53 -3.89 -15.56
N ALA A 181 -5.62 -2.90 -15.68
CA ALA A 181 -4.49 -2.74 -14.78
C ALA A 181 -4.94 -2.50 -13.34
N VAL A 182 -5.89 -1.58 -13.13
CA VAL A 182 -6.45 -1.30 -11.80
C VAL A 182 -7.15 -2.53 -11.21
N ALA A 183 -7.99 -3.21 -11.99
CA ALA A 183 -8.69 -4.40 -11.51
C ALA A 183 -7.73 -5.57 -11.21
N THR A 184 -6.75 -5.80 -12.08
CA THR A 184 -5.76 -6.89 -11.93
C THR A 184 -4.79 -6.58 -10.79
N SER A 185 -4.38 -5.32 -10.60
CA SER A 185 -3.52 -4.92 -9.47
C SER A 185 -4.18 -5.17 -8.12
N ALA A 186 -5.49 -4.96 -7.99
CA ALA A 186 -6.21 -5.27 -6.76
C ALA A 186 -6.09 -6.76 -6.39
N ALA A 187 -6.19 -7.65 -7.36
CA ALA A 187 -6.00 -9.09 -7.13
C ALA A 187 -4.54 -9.41 -6.76
N VAL A 188 -3.55 -8.81 -7.43
CA VAL A 188 -2.12 -8.96 -7.07
C VAL A 188 -1.84 -8.47 -5.66
N MET A 189 -2.48 -7.36 -5.24
CA MET A 189 -2.32 -6.82 -3.89
C MET A 189 -2.76 -7.80 -2.80
N VAL A 190 -3.75 -8.65 -3.02
CA VAL A 190 -4.13 -9.66 -2.03
C VAL A 190 -2.95 -10.58 -1.69
N PHE A 191 -2.22 -11.02 -2.71
CA PHE A 191 -1.04 -11.88 -2.54
C PHE A 191 0.12 -11.13 -1.88
N THR A 192 0.43 -9.93 -2.37
CA THR A 192 1.58 -9.15 -1.88
C THR A 192 1.38 -8.66 -0.47
N THR A 193 0.18 -8.18 -0.10
CA THR A 193 -0.11 -7.72 1.25
C THR A 193 -0.18 -8.88 2.24
N GLY A 194 -0.81 -10.00 1.85
CA GLY A 194 -0.88 -11.20 2.69
C GLY A 194 0.51 -11.77 3.00
N ALA A 195 1.33 -11.94 1.97
CA ALA A 195 2.69 -12.44 2.13
C ALA A 195 3.59 -11.48 2.94
N GLY A 196 3.52 -10.19 2.64
CA GLY A 196 4.30 -9.17 3.37
C GLY A 196 3.88 -9.08 4.83
N ALA A 197 2.59 -9.04 5.12
CA ALA A 197 2.07 -9.05 6.48
C ALA A 197 2.53 -10.28 7.28
N LEU A 198 2.49 -11.46 6.63
CA LEU A 198 3.02 -12.70 7.22
C LEU A 198 4.51 -12.59 7.51
N GLY A 199 5.29 -12.00 6.60
CA GLY A 199 6.72 -11.77 6.81
C GLY A 199 6.99 -10.87 8.01
N TYR A 200 6.30 -9.73 8.14
CA TYR A 200 6.42 -8.84 9.30
C TYR A 200 5.98 -9.53 10.60
N PHE A 201 4.91 -10.32 10.55
CA PHE A 201 4.45 -11.07 11.70
C PHE A 201 5.48 -12.10 12.17
N ILE A 202 6.02 -12.93 11.27
CA ILE A 202 7.00 -13.97 11.60
C ILE A 202 8.31 -13.36 12.10
N HIS A 203 8.84 -12.35 11.40
CA HIS A 203 10.12 -11.74 11.75
C HIS A 203 10.07 -10.89 13.03
N GLY A 204 8.88 -10.47 13.44
CA GLY A 204 8.69 -9.77 14.70
C GLY A 204 8.53 -10.69 15.92
N GLN A 205 8.36 -12.01 15.74
CA GLN A 205 8.25 -12.95 16.85
C GLN A 205 9.58 -13.06 17.61
N GLY A 206 9.51 -12.93 18.93
CA GLY A 206 10.70 -13.06 19.79
C GLY A 206 11.67 -11.88 19.72
N VAL A 207 11.35 -10.80 19.04
CA VAL A 207 12.15 -9.57 19.06
C VAL A 207 11.95 -8.87 20.41
N SER A 208 13.05 -8.68 21.14
CA SER A 208 13.03 -7.96 22.42
C SER A 208 12.88 -6.45 22.18
N GLY A 209 12.19 -5.76 23.09
CA GLY A 209 12.01 -4.30 23.02
C GLY A 209 10.91 -3.83 22.10
N LEU A 210 10.04 -4.72 21.60
CA LEU A 210 8.82 -4.29 20.93
C LEU A 210 7.85 -3.70 21.96
N PRO A 211 7.07 -2.67 21.58
CA PRO A 211 6.09 -2.05 22.45
C PRO A 211 5.05 -3.03 22.97
N GLU A 212 4.58 -2.81 24.19
CA GLU A 212 3.54 -3.63 24.82
C GLU A 212 2.25 -3.64 23.97
N GLY A 213 1.66 -4.82 23.82
CA GLY A 213 0.45 -5.01 23.02
C GLY A 213 0.69 -5.19 21.52
N SER A 214 1.95 -5.21 21.07
CA SER A 214 2.28 -5.59 19.70
C SER A 214 2.43 -7.11 19.57
N PHE A 215 2.01 -7.66 18.43
CA PHE A 215 2.20 -9.05 18.06
C PHE A 215 3.19 -9.14 16.89
N GLY A 216 4.47 -9.34 17.16
CA GLY A 216 5.51 -9.11 16.18
C GLY A 216 5.47 -7.66 15.70
N TYR A 217 5.67 -7.45 14.42
CA TYR A 217 5.53 -6.10 13.83
C TYR A 217 4.08 -5.79 13.43
N PHE A 218 3.13 -6.09 14.30
CA PHE A 218 1.70 -5.80 14.14
C PHE A 218 1.14 -5.19 15.41
N TYR A 219 0.37 -4.10 15.28
CA TYR A 219 -0.29 -3.42 16.39
C TYR A 219 -1.82 -3.46 16.26
N PRO A 220 -2.50 -4.35 17.04
CA PRO A 220 -3.93 -4.60 16.91
C PRO A 220 -4.81 -3.37 17.10
N VAL A 221 -4.43 -2.47 18.04
CA VAL A 221 -5.24 -1.29 18.34
C VAL A 221 -5.28 -0.35 17.13
N ALA A 222 -4.14 -0.10 16.48
CA ALA A 222 -4.11 0.70 15.26
C ALA A 222 -4.89 0.02 14.13
N TRP A 223 -4.80 -1.29 14.01
CA TRP A 223 -5.57 -2.04 13.02
C TRP A 223 -7.09 -1.91 13.24
N LEU A 224 -7.56 -2.04 14.48
CA LEU A 224 -8.98 -1.87 14.85
C LEU A 224 -9.50 -0.46 14.57
N CYS A 225 -8.67 0.56 14.69
CA CYS A 225 -9.04 1.94 14.35
C CYS A 225 -9.08 2.17 12.84
N LEU A 226 -8.12 1.62 12.09
CA LEU A 226 -7.91 1.89 10.67
C LEU A 226 -8.72 0.97 9.75
N ALA A 227 -8.75 -0.35 10.01
CA ALA A 227 -9.30 -1.32 9.07
C ALA A 227 -10.80 -1.18 8.86
N PRO A 228 -11.67 -1.11 9.91
CA PRO A 228 -13.11 -1.00 9.72
C PRO A 228 -13.49 0.27 8.95
N THR A 229 -12.88 1.41 9.30
CA THR A 229 -13.16 2.70 8.67
C THR A 229 -12.66 2.75 7.24
N SER A 230 -11.45 2.26 6.96
CA SER A 230 -10.92 2.22 5.61
C SER A 230 -11.71 1.29 4.69
N ILE A 231 -12.13 0.11 5.16
CA ILE A 231 -12.95 -0.83 4.38
C ILE A 231 -14.29 -0.21 4.03
N ALA A 232 -14.99 0.37 5.02
CA ALA A 232 -16.30 0.99 4.81
C ALA A 232 -16.20 2.17 3.83
N LEU A 233 -15.23 3.04 4.01
CA LEU A 233 -15.06 4.23 3.19
C LEU A 233 -14.47 3.93 1.78
N THR A 234 -13.75 2.83 1.60
CA THR A 234 -13.34 2.37 0.26
C THR A 234 -14.57 2.09 -0.62
N GLN A 235 -15.62 1.51 -0.07
CA GLN A 235 -16.88 1.29 -0.79
C GLN A 235 -17.57 2.60 -1.16
N VAL A 236 -17.60 3.56 -0.22
CA VAL A 236 -18.14 4.91 -0.47
C VAL A 236 -17.30 5.63 -1.53
N GLY A 237 -15.97 5.53 -1.46
CA GLY A 237 -15.05 6.10 -2.44
C GLY A 237 -15.30 5.56 -3.86
N THR A 238 -15.44 4.25 -4.00
CA THR A 238 -15.74 3.63 -5.32
C THR A 238 -17.11 4.05 -5.88
N TRP A 239 -18.09 4.28 -5.02
CA TRP A 239 -19.40 4.79 -5.41
C TRP A 239 -19.35 6.29 -5.80
N ALA A 240 -18.56 7.08 -5.08
CA ALA A 240 -18.39 8.51 -5.34
C ALA A 240 -17.51 8.83 -6.55
N LEU A 241 -16.67 7.89 -7.01
CA LEU A 241 -15.71 8.06 -8.10
C LEU A 241 -16.28 8.76 -9.35
N PRO A 242 -17.48 8.43 -9.87
CA PRO A 242 -18.04 9.10 -11.04
C PRO A 242 -18.41 10.57 -10.84
N ARG A 243 -18.53 11.02 -9.58
CA ARG A 243 -18.97 12.37 -9.20
C ARG A 243 -17.82 13.33 -8.89
N VAL A 244 -16.60 12.82 -8.73
CA VAL A 244 -15.43 13.61 -8.36
C VAL A 244 -14.52 13.78 -9.58
N SER A 245 -14.06 15.00 -9.83
CA SER A 245 -13.13 15.24 -10.94
C SER A 245 -11.79 14.52 -10.67
N ALA A 246 -11.39 13.65 -11.57
CA ALA A 246 -10.15 12.88 -11.48
C ALA A 246 -8.90 13.79 -11.32
N GLY A 247 -8.94 15.00 -11.89
CA GLY A 247 -7.86 15.98 -11.79
C GLY A 247 -7.70 16.53 -10.37
N ALA A 248 -8.79 17.00 -9.76
CA ALA A 248 -8.76 17.53 -8.38
C ALA A 248 -8.28 16.48 -7.38
N LEU A 249 -8.75 15.25 -7.56
CA LEU A 249 -8.37 14.13 -6.70
C LEU A 249 -6.88 13.78 -6.82
N ARG A 250 -6.34 13.75 -8.05
CA ARG A 250 -4.91 13.51 -8.29
C ARG A 250 -4.04 14.58 -7.63
N ILE A 251 -4.43 15.85 -7.77
CA ILE A 251 -3.69 16.97 -7.18
C ILE A 251 -3.74 16.91 -5.65
N ALA A 252 -4.91 16.70 -5.06
CA ALA A 252 -5.06 16.58 -3.61
C ALA A 252 -4.18 15.45 -3.04
N PHE A 253 -4.21 14.28 -3.68
CA PHE A 253 -3.39 13.14 -3.27
C PHE A 253 -1.89 13.39 -3.46
N ALA A 254 -1.49 14.02 -4.58
CA ALA A 254 -0.10 14.36 -4.83
C ALA A 254 0.43 15.34 -3.77
N LEU A 255 -0.37 16.34 -3.38
CA LEU A 255 0.00 17.28 -2.32
C LEU A 255 0.21 16.59 -0.97
N VAL A 256 -0.71 15.68 -0.61
CA VAL A 256 -0.57 14.86 0.61
C VAL A 256 0.70 13.99 0.54
N MET A 257 0.95 13.34 -0.60
CA MET A 257 2.15 12.51 -0.78
C MET A 257 3.45 13.33 -0.72
N VAL A 258 3.45 14.56 -1.25
CA VAL A 258 4.61 15.47 -1.15
C VAL A 258 4.83 15.88 0.31
N ALA A 259 3.79 16.34 1.01
CA ALA A 259 3.89 16.74 2.41
C ALA A 259 4.40 15.58 3.28
N VAL A 260 3.81 14.42 3.12
CA VAL A 260 4.21 13.19 3.81
C VAL A 260 5.64 12.76 3.44
N GLY A 261 5.99 12.79 2.15
CA GLY A 261 7.32 12.42 1.70
C GLY A 261 8.41 13.30 2.29
N LEU A 262 8.19 14.61 2.33
CA LEU A 262 9.11 15.57 2.93
C LEU A 262 9.25 15.37 4.45
N HIS A 263 8.14 15.11 5.14
CA HIS A 263 8.15 14.80 6.58
C HIS A 263 8.93 13.49 6.87
N MET A 264 8.73 12.45 6.08
CA MET A 264 9.42 11.17 6.26
C MET A 264 10.92 11.26 5.99
N ILE A 265 11.37 12.18 5.13
CA ILE A 265 12.80 12.44 4.88
C ILE A 265 13.39 13.32 5.99
N GLY A 266 12.57 13.96 6.81
CA GLY A 266 13.03 14.82 7.91
C GLY A 266 13.36 16.26 7.48
N LEU A 267 12.73 16.75 6.41
CA LEU A 267 12.92 18.13 5.95
C LEU A 267 12.04 19.15 6.70
N TYR A 268 11.07 18.71 7.48
CA TYR A 268 10.30 19.51 8.45
C TYR A 268 9.60 18.61 9.47
#